data_432b5c3b233d2a813887244755c26676
#
_entry.id   432b5c3b233d2a813887244755c26676
#
_cell.length_a   1.000
_cell.length_b   1.000
_cell.length_c   1.000
_cell.angle_alpha   90.00
_cell.angle_beta   90.00
_cell.angle_gamma   90.00
#
_symmetry.space_group_name_H-M   'P 1'
#
loop_
_entity.id
_entity.type
_entity.pdbx_description
1 polymer ?
#
loop_
_entity_poly.entity_id
_entity_poly.type
_entity_poly.pdbx_seq_one_letter_code
_entity_poly.pdbx_strand_id
1 'polypeptide(L)'
;MSTTTDAANDETTAERIVAIELDEKSIARWSPEIEHERNVAIFDLLEDNRFSLKKGGNGPYRLLLSLRDSTLVFALEDHAGKTLELTLSAKPLKGVIKDYFMICESYFGAIRGAAPGRIEAIDMARRGLHNEGSEILQEALADRVTMDGNTARRLFT
;
A
#
# COMPACT_ATOMS: atom_id res chain seq x y z
N MET A 1 -28.99 -26.27 -5.44
CA MET A 1 -27.59 -26.23 -5.03
C MET A 1 -26.91 -25.00 -5.62
N SER A 2 -26.49 -24.11 -4.75
CA SER A 2 -25.96 -22.81 -5.13
C SER A 2 -24.42 -22.77 -5.15
N THR A 3 -23.82 -23.87 -5.59
CA THR A 3 -22.35 -23.99 -5.62
C THR A 3 -21.66 -22.92 -6.48
N THR A 4 -22.34 -22.47 -7.55
CA THR A 4 -21.80 -21.45 -8.46
C THR A 4 -21.70 -20.08 -7.78
N THR A 5 -22.66 -19.71 -6.94
CA THR A 5 -22.67 -18.43 -6.20
C THR A 5 -21.59 -18.43 -5.11
N ASP A 6 -21.43 -19.55 -4.41
CA ASP A 6 -20.42 -19.71 -3.38
C ASP A 6 -19.00 -19.65 -3.97
N ALA A 7 -18.80 -20.28 -5.14
CA ALA A 7 -17.54 -20.25 -5.84
C ALA A 7 -17.16 -18.83 -6.31
N ALA A 8 -18.12 -18.03 -6.78
CA ALA A 8 -17.90 -16.65 -7.18
C ALA A 8 -17.56 -15.76 -5.99
N ASN A 9 -18.21 -15.98 -4.84
CA ASN A 9 -17.89 -15.28 -3.60
C ASN A 9 -16.52 -15.67 -3.08
N ASP A 10 -16.16 -16.95 -3.18
CA ASP A 10 -14.85 -17.44 -2.78
C ASP A 10 -13.73 -16.85 -3.65
N GLU A 11 -13.93 -16.72 -4.95
CA GLU A 11 -12.98 -16.09 -5.84
C GLU A 11 -12.75 -14.60 -5.50
N THR A 12 -13.83 -13.87 -5.24
CA THR A 12 -13.76 -12.46 -4.85
C THR A 12 -13.07 -12.29 -3.49
N THR A 13 -13.35 -13.20 -2.55
CA THR A 13 -12.72 -13.22 -1.23
C THR A 13 -11.27 -13.66 -1.32
N ALA A 14 -10.92 -14.53 -2.27
CA ALA A 14 -9.58 -15.04 -2.45
C ALA A 14 -8.62 -13.98 -3.05
N GLU A 15 -9.12 -13.08 -3.89
CA GLU A 15 -8.31 -12.04 -4.54
C GLU A 15 -8.09 -10.83 -3.62
N ARG A 16 -7.57 -11.09 -2.40
CA ARG A 16 -7.36 -10.03 -1.42
C ARG A 16 -6.25 -10.36 -0.43
N ILE A 17 -5.73 -9.30 0.18
CA ILE A 17 -4.84 -9.37 1.34
C ILE A 17 -5.71 -9.40 2.60
N VAL A 18 -5.50 -10.39 3.45
CA VAL A 18 -6.28 -10.54 4.71
C VAL A 18 -5.44 -10.23 5.95
N ALA A 19 -4.12 -10.15 5.82
CA ALA A 19 -3.24 -9.76 6.91
C ALA A 19 -2.02 -9.04 6.33
N ILE A 20 -1.57 -8.02 7.01
CA ILE A 20 -0.38 -7.28 6.62
C ILE A 20 0.47 -6.99 7.86
N GLU A 21 1.77 -7.25 7.74
CA GLU A 21 2.77 -6.92 8.73
C GLU A 21 3.88 -6.11 8.09
N LEU A 22 4.42 -5.17 8.84
CA LEU A 22 5.58 -4.39 8.43
C LEU A 22 6.78 -4.86 9.24
N ASP A 23 7.91 -5.09 8.58
CA ASP A 23 9.16 -5.35 9.28
C ASP A 23 9.68 -4.04 9.86
N GLU A 24 9.40 -3.81 11.13
CA GLU A 24 9.75 -2.58 11.82
C GLU A 24 11.25 -2.33 11.92
N LYS A 25 12.06 -3.36 11.76
CA LYS A 25 13.52 -3.21 11.74
C LYS A 25 14.02 -2.57 10.44
N SER A 26 13.31 -2.80 9.35
CA SER A 26 13.71 -2.28 8.02
C SER A 26 12.94 -1.02 7.63
N ILE A 27 11.82 -0.73 8.28
CA ILE A 27 10.95 0.41 7.96
C ILE A 27 11.14 1.50 9.02
N ALA A 28 11.51 2.71 8.56
CA ALA A 28 11.74 3.83 9.44
C ALA A 28 10.45 4.30 10.12
N ARG A 29 10.56 4.58 11.40
CA ARG A 29 9.51 5.29 12.14
C ARG A 29 9.71 6.77 11.90
N TRP A 30 8.64 7.47 11.51
CA TRP A 30 8.74 8.87 11.20
C TRP A 30 8.13 9.72 12.32
N SER A 31 6.93 10.18 12.17
CA SER A 31 6.23 10.97 13.18
C SER A 31 4.98 10.25 13.68
N PRO A 32 4.43 10.63 14.87
CA PRO A 32 3.17 10.03 15.33
C PRO A 32 2.02 10.23 14.35
N GLU A 33 1.98 11.36 13.64
CA GLU A 33 0.95 11.66 12.64
C GLU A 33 1.08 10.73 11.43
N ILE A 34 2.28 10.49 10.96
CA ILE A 34 2.54 9.58 9.83
C ILE A 34 2.28 8.13 10.23
N GLU A 35 2.67 7.73 11.44
CA GLU A 35 2.33 6.40 11.97
C GLU A 35 0.82 6.19 12.06
N HIS A 36 0.09 7.21 12.48
CA HIS A 36 -1.37 7.16 12.54
C HIS A 36 -1.98 6.99 11.16
N GLU A 37 -1.54 7.75 10.17
CA GLU A 37 -2.01 7.61 8.79
C GLU A 37 -1.70 6.22 8.22
N ARG A 38 -0.53 5.69 8.52
CA ARG A 38 -0.16 4.33 8.13
C ARG A 38 -1.09 3.29 8.74
N ASN A 39 -1.40 3.43 10.01
CA ASN A 39 -2.31 2.51 10.70
C ASN A 39 -3.73 2.57 10.13
N VAL A 40 -4.20 3.77 9.80
CA VAL A 40 -5.50 3.95 9.14
C VAL A 40 -5.49 3.30 7.76
N ALA A 41 -4.40 3.46 7.00
CA ALA A 41 -4.27 2.85 5.67
C ALA A 41 -4.26 1.32 5.74
N ILE A 42 -3.61 0.75 6.75
CA ILE A 42 -3.63 -0.70 6.98
C ILE A 42 -5.04 -1.17 7.29
N PHE A 43 -5.74 -0.47 8.16
CA PHE A 43 -7.13 -0.80 8.50
C PHE A 43 -8.03 -0.76 7.27
N ASP A 44 -7.95 0.33 6.50
CA ASP A 44 -8.76 0.50 5.29
C ASP A 44 -8.41 -0.54 4.23
N LEU A 45 -7.13 -0.88 4.10
CA LEU A 45 -6.67 -1.92 3.18
C LEU A 45 -7.29 -3.28 3.52
N LEU A 46 -7.28 -3.65 4.80
CA LEU A 46 -7.84 -4.94 5.22
C LEU A 46 -9.36 -4.99 5.09
N GLU A 47 -10.04 -3.85 5.22
CA GLU A 47 -11.49 -3.75 5.02
C GLU A 47 -11.89 -3.99 3.57
N ASP A 48 -11.15 -3.42 2.63
CA ASP A 48 -11.50 -3.48 1.21
C ASP A 48 -10.24 -3.37 0.36
N ASN A 49 -9.87 -4.46 -0.29
CA ASN A 49 -8.76 -4.47 -1.24
C ASN A 49 -8.98 -5.53 -2.31
N ARG A 50 -8.30 -5.35 -3.43
CA ARG A 50 -8.23 -6.35 -4.48
C ARG A 50 -6.77 -6.55 -4.86
N PHE A 51 -6.29 -7.77 -4.66
CA PHE A 51 -4.90 -8.12 -4.87
C PHE A 51 -4.82 -9.59 -5.28
N SER A 52 -4.23 -9.85 -6.45
CA SER A 52 -4.12 -11.20 -6.98
C SER A 52 -2.79 -11.37 -7.71
N LEU A 53 -2.10 -12.48 -7.45
CA LEU A 53 -0.89 -12.84 -8.18
C LEU A 53 -1.26 -13.35 -9.58
N LYS A 54 -0.57 -12.85 -10.60
CA LYS A 54 -0.76 -13.31 -11.99
C LYS A 54 -0.19 -14.71 -12.19
N LYS A 55 0.92 -15.01 -11.50
CA LYS A 55 1.54 -16.33 -11.50
C LYS A 55 1.90 -16.69 -10.07
N GLY A 56 1.52 -17.86 -9.62
CA GLY A 56 1.78 -18.34 -8.28
C GLY A 56 0.51 -18.77 -7.58
N GLY A 57 0.53 -18.74 -6.26
CA GLY A 57 -0.56 -19.22 -5.45
C GLY A 57 -1.80 -18.34 -5.47
N ASN A 58 -2.90 -18.93 -5.05
CA ASN A 58 -4.18 -18.24 -4.93
C ASN A 58 -4.33 -17.64 -3.52
N GLY A 59 -5.04 -16.49 -3.47
CA GLY A 59 -5.40 -15.86 -2.19
C GLY A 59 -6.42 -16.67 -1.41
N PRO A 60 -6.83 -16.17 -0.26
CA PRO A 60 -6.37 -14.90 0.33
C PRO A 60 -4.90 -14.91 0.73
N TYR A 61 -4.29 -13.74 0.76
CA TYR A 61 -2.85 -13.59 0.99
C TYR A 61 -2.55 -12.94 2.33
N ARG A 62 -1.44 -13.35 2.93
CA ARG A 62 -0.81 -12.66 4.05
C ARG A 62 0.45 -11.97 3.54
N LEU A 63 0.60 -10.71 3.84
CA LEU A 63 1.70 -9.89 3.33
C LEU A 63 2.61 -9.47 4.48
N LEU A 64 3.90 -9.73 4.32
CA LEU A 64 4.95 -9.10 5.13
C LEU A 64 5.73 -8.15 4.22
N LEU A 65 5.73 -6.88 4.56
CA LEU A 65 6.38 -5.84 3.79
C LEU A 65 7.67 -5.45 4.48
N SER A 66 8.78 -5.47 3.75
CA SER A 66 10.10 -5.10 4.29
C SER A 66 10.92 -4.36 3.25
N LEU A 67 11.95 -3.67 3.73
CA LEU A 67 12.91 -2.97 2.90
C LEU A 67 14.30 -3.53 3.19
N ARG A 68 14.96 -4.07 2.17
CA ARG A 68 16.34 -4.56 2.25
C ARG A 68 17.21 -3.69 1.35
N ASP A 69 18.02 -2.83 1.95
CA ASP A 69 18.78 -1.81 1.25
C ASP A 69 17.86 -0.91 0.41
N SER A 70 17.95 -0.95 -0.90
CA SER A 70 17.06 -0.21 -1.80
C SER A 70 16.04 -1.10 -2.48
N THR A 71 15.78 -2.29 -1.93
CA THR A 71 14.84 -3.26 -2.48
C THR A 71 13.63 -3.42 -1.57
N LEU A 72 12.46 -3.16 -2.10
CA LEU A 72 11.21 -3.38 -1.42
C LEU A 72 10.80 -4.85 -1.61
N VAL A 73 10.49 -5.53 -0.52
CA VAL A 73 10.18 -6.96 -0.51
C VAL A 73 8.75 -7.19 -0.05
N PHE A 74 7.97 -7.81 -0.92
CA PHE A 74 6.61 -8.27 -0.62
C PHE A 74 6.68 -9.78 -0.41
N ALA A 75 6.74 -10.22 0.83
CA ALA A 75 6.67 -11.63 1.17
C ALA A 75 5.21 -12.02 1.35
N LEU A 76 4.74 -12.89 0.48
CA LEU A 76 3.33 -13.30 0.42
C LEU A 76 3.20 -14.76 0.81
N GLU A 77 2.25 -15.05 1.68
CA GLU A 77 1.81 -16.41 1.99
C GLU A 77 0.44 -16.61 1.35
N ASP A 78 0.31 -17.63 0.50
CA ASP A 78 -0.94 -17.91 -0.19
C ASP A 78 -1.90 -18.73 0.68
N HIS A 79 -3.06 -19.07 0.12
CA HIS A 79 -4.08 -19.86 0.82
C HIS A 79 -3.58 -21.25 1.26
N ALA A 80 -2.67 -21.83 0.49
CA ALA A 80 -2.09 -23.15 0.80
C ALA A 80 -0.91 -23.09 1.78
N GLY A 81 -0.55 -21.89 2.26
CA GLY A 81 0.61 -21.71 3.15
C GLY A 81 1.94 -21.63 2.43
N LYS A 82 1.94 -21.57 1.11
CA LYS A 82 3.13 -21.44 0.30
C LYS A 82 3.60 -19.99 0.25
N THR A 83 4.89 -19.76 0.41
CA THR A 83 5.46 -18.41 0.42
C THR A 83 6.07 -18.05 -0.92
N LEU A 84 5.92 -16.78 -1.29
CA LEU A 84 6.49 -16.19 -2.49
C LEU A 84 6.99 -14.78 -2.16
N GLU A 85 8.19 -14.45 -2.62
CA GLU A 85 8.70 -13.08 -2.49
C GLU A 85 8.63 -12.36 -3.84
N LEU A 86 8.01 -11.17 -3.83
CA LEU A 86 8.09 -10.22 -4.92
C LEU A 86 9.04 -9.10 -4.49
N THR A 87 10.00 -8.80 -5.33
CA THR A 87 10.96 -7.75 -5.07
C THR A 87 10.87 -6.67 -6.13
N LEU A 88 11.01 -5.42 -5.71
CA LEU A 88 11.10 -4.30 -6.63
C LEU A 88 12.08 -3.26 -6.09
N SER A 89 12.74 -2.55 -7.01
CA SER A 89 13.64 -1.47 -6.62
C SER A 89 12.82 -0.32 -6.02
N ALA A 90 13.24 0.15 -4.85
CA ALA A 90 12.66 1.34 -4.25
C ALA A 90 13.16 2.64 -4.89
N LYS A 91 14.14 2.57 -5.78
CA LYS A 91 14.74 3.77 -6.40
C LYS A 91 13.73 4.68 -7.08
N PRO A 92 12.79 4.18 -7.90
CA PRO A 92 11.78 5.05 -8.51
C PRO A 92 10.85 5.73 -7.50
N LEU A 93 10.72 5.14 -6.30
CA LEU A 93 9.85 5.65 -5.25
C LEU A 93 10.56 6.61 -4.29
N LYS A 94 11.89 6.58 -4.21
CA LYS A 94 12.63 7.36 -3.21
C LYS A 94 12.33 8.86 -3.27
N GLY A 95 12.34 9.44 -4.45
CA GLY A 95 12.08 10.87 -4.62
C GLY A 95 10.66 11.24 -4.22
N VAL A 96 9.66 10.49 -4.69
CA VAL A 96 8.26 10.78 -4.39
C VAL A 96 7.94 10.52 -2.91
N ILE A 97 8.53 9.51 -2.30
CA ILE A 97 8.37 9.24 -0.86
C ILE A 97 8.94 10.38 -0.04
N LYS A 98 10.14 10.85 -0.37
CA LYS A 98 10.77 11.98 0.30
C LYS A 98 9.91 13.24 0.21
N ASP A 99 9.44 13.56 -1.00
CA ASP A 99 8.60 14.72 -1.24
C ASP A 99 7.25 14.58 -0.52
N TYR A 100 6.69 13.37 -0.50
CA TYR A 100 5.45 13.08 0.21
C TYR A 100 5.60 13.31 1.72
N PHE A 101 6.67 12.82 2.34
CA PHE A 101 6.93 13.08 3.76
C PHE A 101 7.07 14.58 4.06
N MET A 102 7.78 15.30 3.22
CA MET A 102 7.97 16.74 3.38
C MET A 102 6.63 17.49 3.29
N ILE A 103 5.78 17.13 2.34
CA ILE A 103 4.47 17.77 2.19
C ILE A 103 3.51 17.39 3.32
N CYS A 104 3.60 16.17 3.85
CA CYS A 104 2.82 15.77 5.02
C CYS A 104 3.19 16.59 6.25
N GLU A 105 4.46 16.81 6.50
CA GLU A 105 4.92 17.67 7.61
C GLU A 105 4.42 19.09 7.43
N SER A 106 4.47 19.63 6.21
CA SER A 106 3.93 20.95 5.90
C SER A 106 2.43 21.02 6.14
N TYR A 107 1.69 19.96 5.78
CA TYR A 107 0.25 19.89 6.01
C TYR A 107 -0.08 19.88 7.50
N PHE A 108 0.58 19.05 8.29
CA PHE A 108 0.34 18.98 9.74
C PHE A 108 0.71 20.27 10.44
N GLY A 109 1.77 20.95 10.00
CA GLY A 109 2.11 22.27 10.49
C GLY A 109 1.08 23.33 10.12
N ALA A 110 0.56 23.28 8.89
CA ALA A 110 -0.40 24.26 8.38
C ALA A 110 -1.75 24.20 9.06
N ILE A 111 -2.27 23.01 9.38
CA ILE A 111 -3.57 22.88 10.06
C ILE A 111 -3.58 23.47 11.47
N ARG A 112 -2.42 23.75 12.04
CA ARG A 112 -2.28 24.34 13.36
C ARG A 112 -2.41 25.87 13.38
N GLY A 113 -2.33 26.54 12.24
CA GLY A 113 -2.42 27.99 12.23
C GLY A 113 -2.34 28.70 10.90
N ALA A 114 -2.31 27.99 9.78
CA ALA A 114 -2.26 28.61 8.46
C ALA A 114 -3.65 28.99 7.96
N ALA A 115 -3.71 29.92 6.98
CA ALA A 115 -4.94 30.31 6.33
C ALA A 115 -5.55 29.12 5.55
N PRO A 116 -6.90 29.03 5.45
CA PRO A 116 -7.56 27.91 4.77
C PRO A 116 -7.08 27.68 3.33
N GLY A 117 -6.82 28.74 2.58
CA GLY A 117 -6.33 28.62 1.20
C GLY A 117 -4.96 27.96 1.10
N ARG A 118 -4.07 28.21 2.07
CA ARG A 118 -2.76 27.57 2.14
C ARG A 118 -2.88 26.09 2.49
N ILE A 119 -3.75 25.75 3.43
CA ILE A 119 -4.02 24.37 3.82
C ILE A 119 -4.51 23.57 2.62
N GLU A 120 -5.46 24.14 1.87
CA GLU A 120 -6.02 23.50 0.67
C GLU A 120 -4.95 23.26 -0.39
N ALA A 121 -4.08 24.24 -0.65
CA ALA A 121 -3.01 24.13 -1.63
C ALA A 121 -2.01 23.01 -1.24
N ILE A 122 -1.64 22.93 0.03
CA ILE A 122 -0.75 21.89 0.55
C ILE A 122 -1.42 20.51 0.44
N ASP A 123 -2.71 20.42 0.76
CA ASP A 123 -3.45 19.15 0.66
C ASP A 123 -3.57 18.67 -0.78
N MET A 124 -3.78 19.57 -1.73
CA MET A 124 -3.78 19.22 -3.16
C MET A 124 -2.42 18.68 -3.61
N ALA A 125 -1.32 19.30 -3.18
CA ALA A 125 0.03 18.83 -3.47
C ALA A 125 0.29 17.45 -2.86
N ARG A 126 -0.17 17.23 -1.64
CA ARG A 126 -0.08 15.95 -0.94
C ARG A 126 -0.78 14.83 -1.71
N ARG A 127 -2.00 15.10 -2.16
CA ARG A 127 -2.79 14.14 -2.96
C ARG A 127 -2.11 13.83 -4.30
N GLY A 128 -1.54 14.84 -4.95
CA GLY A 128 -0.81 14.65 -6.21
C GLY A 128 0.40 13.75 -6.05
N LEU A 129 1.21 13.94 -5.02
CA LEU A 129 2.36 13.09 -4.73
C LEU A 129 1.93 11.68 -4.34
N HIS A 130 0.85 11.54 -3.59
CA HIS A 130 0.31 10.24 -3.21
C HIS A 130 -0.15 9.45 -4.44
N ASN A 131 -0.85 10.11 -5.36
CA ASN A 131 -1.28 9.49 -6.62
C ASN A 131 -0.08 9.08 -7.47
N GLU A 132 0.93 9.92 -7.58
CA GLU A 132 2.15 9.62 -8.32
C GLU A 132 2.85 8.37 -7.76
N GLY A 133 3.04 8.32 -6.44
CA GLY A 133 3.67 7.17 -5.78
C GLY A 133 2.86 5.89 -5.95
N SER A 134 1.54 5.99 -5.87
CA SER A 134 0.64 4.86 -6.06
C SER A 134 0.71 4.31 -7.49
N GLU A 135 0.77 5.18 -8.48
CA GLU A 135 0.91 4.79 -9.89
C GLU A 135 2.25 4.11 -10.16
N ILE A 136 3.33 4.65 -9.61
CA ILE A 136 4.66 4.03 -9.72
C ILE A 136 4.65 2.63 -9.13
N LEU A 137 4.06 2.47 -7.95
CA LEU A 137 3.96 1.17 -7.28
C LEU A 137 3.12 0.18 -8.11
N GLN A 138 1.98 0.62 -8.60
CA GLN A 138 1.09 -0.22 -9.40
C GLN A 138 1.76 -0.67 -10.70
N GLU A 139 2.43 0.23 -11.40
CA GLU A 139 3.17 -0.09 -12.63
C GLU A 139 4.34 -1.05 -12.37
N ALA A 140 5.06 -0.86 -11.27
CA ALA A 140 6.17 -1.73 -10.91
C ALA A 140 5.74 -3.17 -10.65
N LEU A 141 4.50 -3.37 -10.20
CA LEU A 141 3.96 -4.69 -9.89
C LEU A 141 3.02 -5.23 -10.98
N ALA A 142 2.71 -4.45 -12.01
CA ALA A 142 1.66 -4.75 -12.99
C ALA A 142 1.87 -6.06 -13.75
N ASP A 143 3.11 -6.49 -13.95
CA ASP A 143 3.45 -7.75 -14.61
C ASP A 143 3.27 -8.97 -13.72
N ARG A 144 3.19 -8.79 -12.40
CA ARG A 144 3.14 -9.87 -11.40
C ARG A 144 1.87 -9.88 -10.57
N VAL A 145 1.20 -8.73 -10.45
CA VAL A 145 0.06 -8.53 -9.56
C VAL A 145 -1.05 -7.78 -10.27
N THR A 146 -2.29 -8.22 -10.06
CA THR A 146 -3.49 -7.47 -10.40
C THR A 146 -4.04 -6.83 -9.15
N MET A 147 -4.19 -5.50 -9.13
CA MET A 147 -4.81 -4.77 -8.03
C MET A 147 -5.51 -3.53 -8.55
N ASP A 148 -6.51 -3.07 -7.81
CA ASP A 148 -7.20 -1.83 -8.15
C ASP A 148 -6.41 -0.60 -7.65
N GLY A 149 -6.80 0.58 -8.11
CA GLY A 149 -6.13 1.83 -7.76
C GLY A 149 -6.21 2.16 -6.28
N ASN A 150 -7.32 1.85 -5.63
CA ASN A 150 -7.47 2.08 -4.20
C ASN A 150 -6.54 1.21 -3.37
N THR A 151 -6.36 -0.05 -3.77
CA THR A 151 -5.39 -0.95 -3.12
C THR A 151 -3.97 -0.40 -3.27
N ALA A 152 -3.60 0.06 -4.46
CA ALA A 152 -2.28 0.66 -4.69
C ALA A 152 -2.06 1.90 -3.83
N ARG A 153 -3.06 2.75 -3.67
CA ARG A 153 -2.98 3.94 -2.82
C ARG A 153 -2.75 3.59 -1.35
N ARG A 154 -3.48 2.60 -0.86
CA ARG A 154 -3.36 2.15 0.53
C ARG A 154 -2.01 1.48 0.80
N LEU A 155 -1.52 0.70 -0.16
CA LEU A 155 -0.18 0.09 -0.07
C LEU A 155 0.93 1.15 -0.10
N PHE A 156 0.77 2.20 -0.88
CA PHE A 156 1.75 3.28 -0.91
C PHE A 156 1.82 4.03 0.43
N THR A 157 0.69 4.23 1.07
CA THR A 157 0.63 4.89 2.38
C THR A 157 1.27 4.06 3.47
#